data_370130dc167e983b45abe20155a4053a
#
_entry.id   370130dc167e983b45abe20155a4053a
#
_cell.length_a   1.000
_cell.length_b   1.000
_cell.length_c   1.000
_cell.angle_alpha   90.00
_cell.angle_beta   90.00
_cell.angle_gamma   90.00
#
_symmetry.space_group_name_H-M   'P 1'
#
loop_
_entity.id
_entity.type
_entity.pdbx_description
1 polymer ?
#
loop_
_entity_poly.entity_id
_entity_poly.type
_entity_poly.pdbx_seq_one_letter_code
_entity_poly.pdbx_strand_id
1 'polypeptide(L)'
;AGKTTKMSDKIILLRNQIDENKKIFCVAFTNSAVDCIRRKLCEHYVQIPENIIVSTIHSFLYREIIKPYYHLLYGKKYEKISISDLPQDAKYKNAKIKRLDELNVLHQTVIPEHAKWVLCKKSKDTKSIKDGRVIIKNAIAKYCGAICIDEVQDIDKHMQEIIEELSRMGI
;
A
#
# COMPACT_ATOMS: atom_id res chain seq x y z
N ALA A 1 6.32 -8.98 23.44
CA ALA A 1 4.89 -8.71 23.53
C ALA A 1 4.69 -7.22 23.80
N GLY A 2 3.77 -6.55 23.07
CA GLY A 2 3.45 -5.15 23.32
C GLY A 2 3.50 -4.19 22.14
N LYS A 3 4.19 -4.51 21.04
CA LYS A 3 4.26 -3.62 19.85
C LYS A 3 2.89 -3.39 19.21
N THR A 4 2.14 -4.46 18.96
CA THR A 4 0.80 -4.40 18.33
C THR A 4 -0.24 -3.72 19.24
N THR A 5 -0.14 -3.86 20.56
CA THR A 5 -0.98 -3.14 21.52
C THR A 5 -0.73 -1.64 21.44
N LYS A 6 0.54 -1.20 21.46
CA LYS A 6 0.89 0.21 21.29
C LYS A 6 0.42 0.80 19.96
N MET A 7 0.43 0.00 18.90
CA MET A 7 -0.08 0.41 17.59
C MET A 7 -1.61 0.61 17.63
N SER A 8 -2.37 -0.29 18.24
CA SER A 8 -3.82 -0.16 18.41
C SER A 8 -4.19 1.08 19.20
N ASP A 9 -3.49 1.34 20.33
CA ASP A 9 -3.71 2.54 21.14
C ASP A 9 -3.45 3.82 20.31
N LYS A 10 -2.38 3.82 19.50
CA LYS A 10 -2.07 4.95 18.61
C LYS A 10 -3.14 5.16 17.54
N ILE A 11 -3.70 4.10 16.95
CA ILE A 11 -4.79 4.18 15.97
C ILE A 11 -6.03 4.81 16.59
N ILE A 12 -6.37 4.42 17.83
CA ILE A 12 -7.52 4.97 18.57
C ILE A 12 -7.32 6.47 18.81
N LEU A 13 -6.11 6.88 19.22
CA LEU A 13 -5.77 8.30 19.39
C LEU A 13 -5.86 9.08 18.08
N LEU A 14 -5.30 8.54 17.00
CA LEU A 14 -5.34 9.17 15.67
C LEU A 14 -6.78 9.31 15.16
N ARG A 15 -7.66 8.34 15.43
CA ARG A 15 -9.07 8.40 15.04
C ARG A 15 -9.79 9.63 15.62
N ASN A 16 -9.41 10.03 16.82
CA ASN A 16 -9.98 11.20 17.50
C ASN A 16 -9.39 12.54 17.03
N GLN A 17 -8.26 12.51 16.33
CA GLN A 17 -7.54 13.71 15.86
C GLN A 17 -7.70 13.96 14.36
N ILE A 18 -7.99 12.91 13.59
CA ILE A 18 -8.11 12.97 12.13
C ILE A 18 -9.57 13.18 11.77
N ASP A 19 -9.80 14.00 10.73
CA ASP A 19 -11.14 14.21 10.14
C ASP A 19 -11.81 12.86 9.84
N GLU A 20 -13.06 12.70 10.26
CA GLU A 20 -13.82 11.46 10.10
C GLU A 20 -14.02 11.03 8.65
N ASN A 21 -13.94 11.96 7.70
CA ASN A 21 -13.99 11.68 6.26
C ASN A 21 -12.67 11.13 5.72
N LYS A 22 -11.59 11.17 6.51
CA LYS A 22 -10.30 10.60 6.13
C LYS A 22 -10.13 9.19 6.67
N LYS A 23 -9.49 8.35 5.87
CA LYS A 23 -9.18 6.96 6.22
C LYS A 23 -7.87 6.85 6.99
N ILE A 24 -7.83 5.94 7.94
CA ILE A 24 -6.64 5.52 8.66
C ILE A 24 -6.32 4.10 8.20
N PHE A 25 -5.18 3.93 7.55
CA PHE A 25 -4.73 2.61 7.08
C PHE A 25 -3.79 1.98 8.10
N CYS A 26 -4.13 0.78 8.55
CA CYS A 26 -3.34 -0.05 9.43
C CYS A 26 -2.81 -1.22 8.64
N VAL A 27 -1.53 -1.22 8.33
CA VAL A 27 -0.93 -2.20 7.43
C VAL A 27 0.12 -3.05 8.12
N ALA A 28 0.10 -4.34 7.82
CA ALA A 28 1.07 -5.31 8.31
C ALA A 28 1.56 -6.22 7.17
N PHE A 29 2.66 -6.94 7.38
CA PHE A 29 3.22 -7.80 6.34
C PHE A 29 2.50 -9.13 6.19
N THR A 30 1.88 -9.64 7.26
CA THR A 30 1.23 -10.97 7.28
C THR A 30 -0.25 -10.88 7.63
N ASN A 31 -1.03 -11.86 7.18
CA ASN A 31 -2.45 -11.98 7.56
C ASN A 31 -2.59 -12.20 9.08
N SER A 32 -1.70 -12.97 9.70
CA SER A 32 -1.70 -13.18 11.15
C SER A 32 -1.53 -11.87 11.93
N ALA A 33 -0.65 -10.97 11.48
CA ALA A 33 -0.48 -9.65 12.08
C ALA A 33 -1.74 -8.77 11.86
N VAL A 34 -2.34 -8.82 10.66
CA VAL A 34 -3.61 -8.14 10.36
C VAL A 34 -4.71 -8.60 11.33
N ASP A 35 -4.85 -9.90 11.54
CA ASP A 35 -5.88 -10.46 12.44
C ASP A 35 -5.59 -10.12 13.91
N CYS A 36 -4.32 -10.00 14.30
CA CYS A 36 -3.94 -9.54 15.62
C CYS A 36 -4.33 -8.06 15.83
N ILE A 37 -4.08 -7.19 14.85
CA ILE A 37 -4.49 -5.78 14.91
C ILE A 37 -6.01 -5.68 14.99
N ARG A 38 -6.75 -6.41 14.17
CA ARG A 38 -8.22 -6.42 14.20
C ARG A 38 -8.77 -6.84 15.58
N ARG A 39 -8.25 -7.93 16.14
CA ARG A 39 -8.66 -8.36 17.51
C ARG A 39 -8.44 -7.26 18.53
N LYS A 40 -7.28 -6.60 18.49
CA LYS A 40 -6.98 -5.52 19.42
C LYS A 40 -7.91 -4.31 19.26
N LEU A 41 -8.27 -3.97 18.04
CA LEU A 41 -9.26 -2.91 17.79
C LEU A 41 -10.65 -3.31 18.25
N CYS A 42 -11.05 -4.58 18.11
CA CYS A 42 -12.32 -5.09 18.62
C CYS A 42 -12.39 -5.18 20.17
N GLU A 43 -11.27 -5.17 20.88
CA GLU A 43 -11.26 -5.02 22.33
C GLU A 43 -11.73 -3.61 22.76
N HIS A 44 -11.58 -2.62 21.88
CA HIS A 44 -11.96 -1.22 22.14
C HIS A 44 -13.26 -0.82 21.44
N TYR A 45 -13.49 -1.28 20.22
CA TYR A 45 -14.67 -0.96 19.41
C TYR A 45 -15.61 -2.17 19.34
N VAL A 46 -16.90 -1.97 19.56
CA VAL A 46 -17.92 -3.01 19.27
C VAL A 46 -17.88 -3.39 17.80
N GLN A 47 -17.69 -2.39 16.93
CA GLN A 47 -17.44 -2.55 15.50
C GLN A 47 -16.33 -1.57 15.09
N ILE A 48 -15.32 -2.06 14.38
CA ILE A 48 -14.23 -1.20 13.88
C ILE A 48 -14.84 -0.13 12.96
N PRO A 49 -14.56 1.16 13.21
CA PRO A 49 -15.08 2.25 12.37
C PRO A 49 -14.71 2.08 10.89
N GLU A 50 -15.62 2.40 9.97
CA GLU A 50 -15.42 2.23 8.51
C GLU A 50 -14.24 2.98 7.95
N ASN A 51 -13.82 4.05 8.59
CA ASN A 51 -12.65 4.82 8.20
C ASN A 51 -11.32 4.23 8.70
N ILE A 52 -11.33 3.15 9.50
CA ILE A 52 -10.14 2.38 9.88
C ILE A 52 -10.04 1.14 9.00
N ILE A 53 -9.05 1.11 8.12
CA ILE A 53 -8.83 0.03 7.16
C ILE A 53 -7.63 -0.80 7.59
N VAL A 54 -7.87 -2.06 7.96
CA VAL A 54 -6.79 -3.00 8.35
C VAL A 54 -6.55 -4.00 7.22
N SER A 55 -5.34 -4.04 6.70
CA SER A 55 -4.98 -4.92 5.58
C SER A 55 -3.50 -5.28 5.56
N THR A 56 -3.12 -6.22 4.69
CA THR A 56 -1.70 -6.43 4.39
C THR A 56 -1.14 -5.28 3.56
N ILE A 57 0.18 -5.06 3.65
CA ILE A 57 0.86 -4.00 2.89
C ILE A 57 0.67 -4.18 1.37
N HIS A 58 0.75 -5.41 0.86
CA HIS A 58 0.52 -5.69 -0.57
C HIS A 58 -0.92 -5.37 -0.98
N SER A 59 -1.91 -5.69 -0.15
CA SER A 59 -3.31 -5.35 -0.40
C SER A 59 -3.53 -3.84 -0.40
N PHE A 60 -2.93 -3.11 0.53
CA PHE A 60 -2.96 -1.65 0.57
C PHE A 60 -2.37 -1.04 -0.70
N LEU A 61 -1.13 -1.40 -1.04
CA LEU A 61 -0.45 -0.86 -2.23
C LEU A 61 -1.23 -1.15 -3.51
N TYR A 62 -1.80 -2.34 -3.64
CA TYR A 62 -2.58 -2.68 -4.82
C TYR A 62 -3.89 -1.90 -4.87
N ARG A 63 -4.68 -1.90 -3.80
CA ARG A 63 -6.04 -1.33 -3.78
C ARG A 63 -6.05 0.18 -3.81
N GLU A 64 -5.14 0.81 -3.07
CA GLU A 64 -5.15 2.26 -2.85
C GLU A 64 -4.18 3.02 -3.78
N ILE A 65 -3.17 2.33 -4.34
CA ILE A 65 -2.16 3.00 -5.17
C ILE A 65 -2.18 2.48 -6.62
N ILE A 66 -2.04 1.17 -6.83
CA ILE A 66 -1.86 0.62 -8.20
C ILE A 66 -3.18 0.60 -8.96
N LYS A 67 -4.20 -0.04 -8.40
CA LYS A 67 -5.49 -0.27 -9.08
C LYS A 67 -6.17 1.04 -9.53
N PRO A 68 -6.23 2.11 -8.70
CA PRO A 68 -6.86 3.35 -9.11
C PRO A 68 -5.98 4.23 -10.00
N TYR A 69 -4.64 4.17 -9.92
CA TYR A 69 -3.80 5.22 -10.48
C TYR A 69 -2.76 4.76 -11.50
N TYR A 70 -2.35 3.49 -11.51
CA TYR A 70 -1.28 3.02 -12.40
C TYR A 70 -1.63 3.25 -13.88
N HIS A 71 -2.89 2.99 -14.24
CA HIS A 71 -3.37 3.16 -15.62
C HIS A 71 -3.37 4.63 -16.09
N LEU A 72 -3.53 5.59 -15.18
CA LEU A 72 -3.50 7.02 -15.51
C LEU A 72 -2.10 7.50 -15.93
N LEU A 73 -1.05 6.85 -15.42
CA LEU A 73 0.33 7.20 -15.74
C LEU A 73 0.91 6.35 -16.88
N TYR A 74 0.52 5.09 -16.96
CA TYR A 74 1.18 4.10 -17.82
C TYR A 74 0.24 3.42 -18.83
N GLY A 75 -1.05 3.80 -18.85
CA GLY A 75 -2.05 3.26 -19.78
C GLY A 75 -2.44 1.80 -19.53
N LYS A 76 -1.91 1.17 -18.48
CA LYS A 76 -2.12 -0.25 -18.18
C LYS A 76 -2.90 -0.44 -16.89
N LYS A 77 -3.95 -1.25 -16.95
CA LYS A 77 -4.81 -1.57 -15.81
C LYS A 77 -4.61 -3.02 -15.38
N TYR A 78 -4.23 -3.22 -14.13
CA TYR A 78 -4.18 -4.55 -13.53
C TYR A 78 -5.50 -4.89 -12.87
N GLU A 79 -6.05 -6.06 -13.21
CA GLU A 79 -7.36 -6.51 -12.72
C GLU A 79 -7.25 -7.48 -11.55
N LYS A 80 -6.17 -8.27 -11.52
CA LYS A 80 -5.94 -9.35 -10.54
C LYS A 80 -4.52 -9.35 -10.01
N ILE A 81 -4.36 -9.94 -8.83
CA ILE A 81 -3.05 -10.27 -8.25
C ILE A 81 -2.83 -11.79 -8.37
N SER A 82 -1.62 -12.18 -8.75
CA SER A 82 -1.15 -13.56 -8.67
C SER A 82 -0.26 -13.73 -7.44
N ILE A 83 -0.54 -14.77 -6.67
CA ILE A 83 0.27 -15.25 -5.53
C ILE A 83 0.96 -16.58 -5.85
N SER A 84 0.95 -17.01 -7.13
CA SER A 84 1.51 -18.30 -7.54
C SER A 84 3.03 -18.33 -7.33
N ASP A 85 3.57 -19.47 -6.95
CA ASP A 85 5.02 -19.63 -6.79
C ASP A 85 5.77 -19.28 -8.07
N LEU A 86 6.91 -18.63 -7.90
CA LEU A 86 7.82 -18.30 -8.99
C LEU A 86 8.96 -19.32 -9.08
N PRO A 87 9.40 -19.66 -10.29
CA PRO A 87 10.61 -20.46 -10.47
C PRO A 87 11.82 -19.82 -9.78
N GLN A 88 12.75 -20.65 -9.29
CA GLN A 88 13.99 -20.15 -8.68
C GLN A 88 14.94 -19.54 -9.72
N ASP A 89 14.98 -20.12 -10.92
CA ASP A 89 15.78 -19.59 -12.02
C ASP A 89 15.27 -18.23 -12.48
N ALA A 90 16.16 -17.25 -12.52
CA ALA A 90 15.83 -15.85 -12.83
C ALA A 90 15.19 -15.67 -14.22
N LYS A 91 15.62 -16.45 -15.23
CA LYS A 91 15.09 -16.39 -16.61
C LYS A 91 13.62 -16.83 -16.63
N TYR A 92 13.32 -17.96 -16.02
CA TYR A 92 11.94 -18.48 -15.98
C TYR A 92 11.05 -17.64 -15.06
N LYS A 93 11.58 -17.12 -13.95
CA LYS A 93 10.91 -16.16 -13.07
C LYS A 93 10.47 -14.93 -13.86
N ASN A 94 11.39 -14.29 -14.56
CA ASN A 94 11.10 -13.08 -15.35
C ASN A 94 10.12 -13.37 -16.49
N ALA A 95 10.25 -14.51 -17.18
CA ALA A 95 9.32 -14.92 -18.22
C ALA A 95 7.89 -15.11 -17.67
N LYS A 96 7.74 -15.73 -16.48
CA LYS A 96 6.44 -15.91 -15.83
C LYS A 96 5.82 -14.58 -15.42
N ILE A 97 6.60 -13.68 -14.82
CA ILE A 97 6.13 -12.34 -14.44
C ILE A 97 5.67 -11.57 -15.68
N LYS A 98 6.46 -11.59 -16.77
CA LYS A 98 6.11 -10.94 -18.04
C LYS A 98 4.81 -11.50 -18.63
N ARG A 99 4.64 -12.82 -18.63
CA ARG A 99 3.39 -13.45 -19.10
C ARG A 99 2.17 -13.04 -18.29
N LEU A 100 2.31 -12.97 -16.95
CA LEU A 100 1.23 -12.48 -16.09
C LEU A 100 0.92 -11.01 -16.38
N ASP A 101 1.97 -10.21 -16.57
CA ASP A 101 1.85 -8.81 -16.94
C ASP A 101 1.06 -8.65 -18.26
N GLU A 102 1.35 -9.41 -19.30
CA GLU A 102 0.63 -9.40 -20.58
C GLU A 102 -0.87 -9.75 -20.42
N LEU A 103 -1.21 -10.53 -19.39
CA LEU A 103 -2.61 -10.90 -19.05
C LEU A 103 -3.28 -9.88 -18.09
N ASN A 104 -2.68 -8.72 -17.83
CA ASN A 104 -3.13 -7.74 -16.86
C ASN A 104 -3.23 -8.27 -15.41
N VAL A 105 -2.41 -9.27 -15.09
CA VAL A 105 -2.29 -9.87 -13.76
C VAL A 105 -0.97 -9.43 -13.15
N LEU A 106 -1.02 -8.79 -11.98
CA LEU A 106 0.18 -8.33 -11.27
C LEU A 106 0.65 -9.41 -10.30
N HIS A 107 1.90 -9.83 -10.41
CA HIS A 107 2.45 -10.76 -9.41
C HIS A 107 2.78 -10.04 -8.10
N GLN A 108 2.49 -10.69 -6.94
CA GLN A 108 2.69 -10.07 -5.63
C GLN A 108 4.10 -9.51 -5.39
N THR A 109 5.14 -10.17 -5.91
CA THR A 109 6.54 -9.75 -5.69
C THR A 109 6.92 -8.43 -6.36
N VAL A 110 6.14 -7.96 -7.35
CA VAL A 110 6.41 -6.70 -8.06
C VAL A 110 5.45 -5.57 -7.64
N ILE A 111 4.53 -5.83 -6.70
CA ILE A 111 3.60 -4.82 -6.17
C ILE A 111 4.34 -3.60 -5.60
N PRO A 112 5.36 -3.75 -4.72
CA PRO A 112 6.06 -2.59 -4.17
C PRO A 112 6.74 -1.74 -5.25
N GLU A 113 7.36 -2.38 -6.24
CA GLU A 113 8.00 -1.66 -7.35
C GLU A 113 6.97 -0.86 -8.19
N HIS A 114 5.81 -1.45 -8.51
CA HIS A 114 4.77 -0.77 -9.28
C HIS A 114 4.12 0.37 -8.49
N ALA A 115 3.88 0.19 -7.20
CA ALA A 115 3.38 1.25 -6.33
C ALA A 115 4.37 2.42 -6.23
N LYS A 116 5.66 2.11 -6.09
CA LYS A 116 6.72 3.12 -6.15
C LYS A 116 6.68 3.91 -7.46
N TRP A 117 6.45 3.27 -8.60
CA TRP A 117 6.36 3.97 -9.89
C TRP A 117 5.18 4.94 -9.96
N VAL A 118 4.10 4.69 -9.23
CA VAL A 118 2.99 5.64 -9.13
C VAL A 118 3.35 6.86 -8.28
N LEU A 119 4.05 6.67 -7.16
CA LEU A 119 4.30 7.72 -6.17
C LEU A 119 5.62 8.47 -6.39
N CYS A 120 6.69 7.76 -6.76
CA CYS A 120 8.04 8.30 -6.79
C CYS A 120 8.48 8.69 -8.21
N LYS A 121 9.33 9.71 -8.31
CA LYS A 121 9.90 10.18 -9.59
C LYS A 121 10.84 9.14 -10.18
N LYS A 122 10.81 9.01 -11.52
CA LYS A 122 11.80 8.28 -12.30
C LYS A 122 12.58 9.26 -13.21
N SER A 123 13.82 8.96 -13.49
CA SER A 123 14.70 9.79 -14.35
C SER A 123 14.14 9.99 -15.77
N LYS A 124 13.40 9.00 -16.28
CA LYS A 124 12.81 9.01 -17.63
C LYS A 124 11.35 9.44 -17.69
N ASP A 125 10.80 10.01 -16.63
CA ASP A 125 9.40 10.45 -16.61
C ASP A 125 9.19 11.62 -17.57
N THR A 126 8.19 11.50 -18.42
CA THR A 126 7.70 12.60 -19.28
C THR A 126 7.04 13.68 -18.43
N LYS A 127 6.83 14.87 -19.01
CA LYS A 127 6.09 15.95 -18.34
C LYS A 127 4.69 15.49 -17.90
N SER A 128 3.96 14.81 -18.79
CA SER A 128 2.62 14.28 -18.50
C SER A 128 2.60 13.34 -17.29
N ILE A 129 3.59 12.42 -17.17
CA ILE A 129 3.69 11.52 -16.01
C ILE A 129 4.00 12.31 -14.73
N LYS A 130 4.86 13.32 -14.81
CA LYS A 130 5.18 14.17 -13.64
C LYS A 130 3.95 14.93 -13.14
N ASP A 131 3.20 15.55 -14.05
CA ASP A 131 2.00 16.31 -13.73
C ASP A 131 0.88 15.39 -13.20
N GLY A 132 0.67 14.24 -13.86
CA GLY A 132 -0.28 13.21 -13.41
C GLY A 132 0.03 12.70 -12.00
N ARG A 133 1.32 12.51 -11.67
CA ARG A 133 1.73 12.06 -10.32
C ARG A 133 1.40 13.10 -9.24
N VAL A 134 1.53 14.40 -9.53
CA VAL A 134 1.12 15.46 -8.59
C VAL A 134 -0.38 15.37 -8.31
N ILE A 135 -1.20 15.19 -9.34
CA ILE A 135 -2.65 15.04 -9.20
C ILE A 135 -2.98 13.81 -8.33
N ILE A 136 -2.32 12.68 -8.59
CA ILE A 136 -2.51 11.44 -7.82
C ILE A 136 -2.16 11.63 -6.35
N LYS A 137 -1.02 12.25 -6.04
CA LYS A 137 -0.61 12.52 -4.66
C LYS A 137 -1.62 13.39 -3.93
N ASN A 138 -2.08 14.45 -4.58
CA ASN A 138 -3.11 15.32 -4.02
C ASN A 138 -4.43 14.56 -3.77
N ALA A 139 -4.81 13.66 -4.68
CA ALA A 139 -5.98 12.81 -4.50
C ALA A 139 -5.84 11.89 -3.29
N ILE A 140 -4.67 11.23 -3.13
CA ILE A 140 -4.40 10.37 -1.98
C ILE A 140 -4.43 11.17 -0.67
N ALA A 141 -3.78 12.33 -0.60
CA ALA A 141 -3.73 13.17 0.59
C ALA A 141 -5.10 13.70 1.03
N LYS A 142 -6.08 13.79 0.12
CA LYS A 142 -7.44 14.20 0.45
C LYS A 142 -8.18 13.16 1.31
N TYR A 143 -8.03 11.88 1.00
CA TYR A 143 -8.78 10.82 1.72
C TYR A 143 -7.95 10.04 2.73
N CYS A 144 -6.62 10.05 2.61
CA CYS A 144 -5.74 9.39 3.54
C CYS A 144 -5.35 10.34 4.68
N GLY A 145 -5.71 9.99 5.91
CA GLY A 145 -5.37 10.78 7.10
C GLY A 145 -4.10 10.28 7.79
N ALA A 146 -3.88 8.96 7.81
CA ALA A 146 -2.68 8.35 8.36
C ALA A 146 -2.46 6.94 7.82
N ILE A 147 -1.21 6.51 7.85
CA ILE A 147 -0.83 5.11 7.59
C ILE A 147 0.02 4.63 8.78
N CYS A 148 -0.47 3.62 9.47
CA CYS A 148 0.23 2.94 10.55
C CYS A 148 0.81 1.62 10.02
N ILE A 149 2.11 1.43 10.09
CA ILE A 149 2.81 0.24 9.56
C ILE A 149 3.38 -0.54 10.73
N ASP A 150 3.01 -1.84 10.83
CA ASP A 150 3.62 -2.78 11.77
C ASP A 150 4.85 -3.43 11.13
N GLU A 151 5.84 -3.79 11.96
CA GLU A 151 7.08 -4.49 11.53
C GLU A 151 7.89 -3.75 10.46
N VAL A 152 8.14 -2.46 10.65
CA VAL A 152 8.90 -1.60 9.70
C VAL A 152 10.32 -2.13 9.39
N GLN A 153 10.88 -3.00 10.25
CA GLN A 153 12.20 -3.60 10.03
C GLN A 153 12.25 -4.55 8.82
N ASP A 154 11.11 -5.04 8.35
CA ASP A 154 11.00 -6.03 7.25
C ASP A 154 10.74 -5.39 5.88
N ILE A 155 10.83 -4.04 5.80
CA ILE A 155 10.58 -3.32 4.55
C ILE A 155 11.76 -3.44 3.58
N ASP A 156 11.43 -3.63 2.30
CA ASP A 156 12.41 -3.56 1.21
C ASP A 156 12.69 -2.10 0.79
N LYS A 157 13.68 -1.93 -0.09
CA LYS A 157 14.06 -0.61 -0.60
C LYS A 157 12.90 0.14 -1.30
N HIS A 158 12.04 -0.56 -2.02
CA HIS A 158 10.90 0.06 -2.70
C HIS A 158 9.88 0.57 -1.69
N MET A 159 9.63 -0.21 -0.64
CA MET A 159 8.76 0.19 0.46
C MET A 159 9.30 1.39 1.22
N GLN A 160 10.61 1.42 1.48
CA GLN A 160 11.24 2.56 2.13
C GLN A 160 10.99 3.86 1.34
N GLU A 161 11.23 3.86 0.04
CA GLU A 161 11.00 5.04 -0.81
C GLU A 161 9.52 5.45 -0.86
N ILE A 162 8.58 4.48 -0.83
CA ILE A 162 7.14 4.74 -0.75
C ILE A 162 6.79 5.43 0.57
N ILE A 163 7.29 4.92 1.70
CA ILE A 163 7.01 5.47 3.03
C ILE A 163 7.57 6.90 3.15
N GLU A 164 8.79 7.13 2.66
CA GLU A 164 9.38 8.47 2.64
C GLU A 164 8.52 9.44 1.81
N GLU A 165 7.99 8.98 0.69
CA GLU A 165 7.16 9.83 -0.17
C GLU A 165 5.80 10.12 0.47
N LEU A 166 5.15 9.13 1.09
CA LEU A 166 3.91 9.32 1.84
C LEU A 166 4.11 10.28 3.04
N SER A 167 5.23 10.14 3.75
CA SER A 167 5.59 11.07 4.82
C SER A 167 5.78 12.52 4.33
N ARG A 168 6.39 12.71 3.13
CA ARG A 168 6.49 14.05 2.51
C ARG A 168 5.13 14.64 2.12
N MET A 169 4.13 13.80 1.92
CA MET A 169 2.76 14.22 1.65
C MET A 169 1.99 14.59 2.93
N GLY A 170 2.59 14.41 4.12
CA GLY A 170 1.96 14.68 5.41
C GLY A 170 1.01 13.58 5.88
N ILE A 171 1.24 12.34 5.46
CA ILE A 171 0.43 11.16 5.78
C ILE A 171 1.16 10.27 6.78
#